data_94a35375a1eecc42a7ec9e90e748088f
#
_entry.id   94a35375a1eecc42a7ec9e90e748088f
#
_cell.length_a   1.000
_cell.length_b   1.000
_cell.length_c   1.000
_cell.angle_alpha   90.00
_cell.angle_beta   90.00
_cell.angle_gamma   90.00
#
_symmetry.space_group_name_H-M   'P 1'
#
loop_
_entity.id
_entity.type
_entity.pdbx_description
1 polymer ?
#
loop_
_entity_poly.entity_id
_entity_poly.type
_entity_poly.pdbx_seq_one_letter_code
_entity_poly.pdbx_strand_id
1 'polypeptide(L)'
;GFVSDKLNMDMSEISKDNIASALTTGGVSEEQTKAFTDLLDACEFARYSPDGGNEAMRSHYDQALKVISSIDSGLKTGGKSLRKAATIVALLISVGFSMNIQAKDLDSLWTSGVQAYTDGRFADASDAWTSIEESGQKSATLYYNIGNAWFKQGNYPKAILNYERALRLDPSYSDARYNLEFTNNFVQDKIEPVPEFILKSVARKVCYMMGSNAWAVIFLVLLAAALMMGLLFLLGSSTGKRRAGFYCGISLLLLSTVALSFSVWQKSDSVKTDTAIVMSPVSSVKSSPSTGSSKDLFVIHEGTKVTILDEVGSWKNISLADGRQGWIETADIEII
;
A
#
# COMPACT_ATOMS: atom_id res chain seq x y z
N GLY A 1 -11.31 23.74 -7.57
CA GLY A 1 -10.64 24.23 -6.37
C GLY A 1 -10.79 25.74 -6.19
N PHE A 2 -9.83 26.41 -5.53
CA PHE A 2 -9.91 27.82 -5.09
C PHE A 2 -10.42 28.80 -6.17
N VAL A 3 -9.93 28.69 -7.39
CA VAL A 3 -10.33 29.58 -8.51
C VAL A 3 -11.79 29.35 -8.93
N SER A 4 -12.20 28.10 -9.08
CA SER A 4 -13.57 27.73 -9.43
C SER A 4 -14.58 28.21 -8.37
N ASP A 5 -14.25 27.98 -7.10
CA ASP A 5 -15.15 28.29 -5.97
C ASP A 5 -15.23 29.80 -5.65
N LYS A 6 -14.13 30.54 -5.84
CA LYS A 6 -14.07 31.97 -5.53
C LYS A 6 -14.53 32.89 -6.64
N LEU A 7 -14.25 32.49 -7.89
CA LEU A 7 -14.61 33.26 -9.07
C LEU A 7 -15.88 32.76 -9.75
N ASN A 8 -16.51 31.70 -9.20
CA ASN A 8 -17.73 31.07 -9.70
C ASN A 8 -17.59 30.69 -11.20
N MET A 9 -16.42 30.10 -11.56
CA MET A 9 -16.09 29.67 -12.92
C MET A 9 -16.26 28.16 -13.05
N ASP A 10 -16.80 27.71 -14.19
CA ASP A 10 -16.87 26.28 -14.49
C ASP A 10 -15.45 25.70 -14.74
N MET A 11 -15.20 24.45 -14.34
CA MET A 11 -13.91 23.78 -14.50
C MET A 11 -13.43 23.73 -15.96
N SER A 12 -14.35 23.70 -16.91
CA SER A 12 -14.08 23.72 -18.35
C SER A 12 -13.63 25.10 -18.90
N GLU A 13 -13.90 26.18 -18.16
CA GLU A 13 -13.59 27.54 -18.53
C GLU A 13 -12.31 28.07 -17.87
N ILE A 14 -11.65 27.26 -17.07
CA ILE A 14 -10.42 27.64 -16.36
C ILE A 14 -9.26 27.70 -17.36
N SER A 15 -9.01 28.91 -17.86
CA SER A 15 -7.80 29.27 -18.63
C SER A 15 -7.13 30.47 -17.97
N LYS A 16 -5.84 30.66 -18.23
CA LYS A 16 -5.05 31.76 -17.65
C LYS A 16 -5.69 33.13 -17.95
N ASP A 17 -6.15 33.33 -19.18
CA ASP A 17 -6.77 34.60 -19.60
C ASP A 17 -8.13 34.81 -18.93
N ASN A 18 -8.92 33.77 -18.80
CA ASN A 18 -10.22 33.83 -18.15
C ASN A 18 -10.09 34.11 -16.64
N ILE A 19 -9.08 33.53 -15.98
CA ILE A 19 -8.78 33.78 -14.56
C ILE A 19 -8.35 35.24 -14.39
N ALA A 20 -7.45 35.77 -15.24
CA ALA A 20 -6.99 37.14 -15.16
C ALA A 20 -8.16 38.14 -15.32
N SER A 21 -9.04 37.88 -16.28
CA SER A 21 -10.24 38.68 -16.54
C SER A 21 -11.21 38.63 -15.35
N ALA A 22 -11.43 37.45 -14.75
CA ALA A 22 -12.33 37.27 -13.61
C ALA A 22 -11.80 37.91 -12.33
N LEU A 23 -10.50 37.86 -12.08
CA LEU A 23 -9.85 38.56 -10.96
C LEU A 23 -9.98 40.09 -11.08
N THR A 24 -9.73 40.61 -12.25
CA THR A 24 -9.86 42.05 -12.51
C THR A 24 -11.30 42.52 -12.34
N THR A 25 -12.27 41.75 -12.87
CA THR A 25 -13.70 42.00 -12.69
C THR A 25 -14.15 41.89 -11.23
N GLY A 26 -13.52 41.02 -10.48
CA GLY A 26 -13.77 40.82 -9.04
C GLY A 26 -13.14 41.91 -8.14
N GLY A 27 -12.47 42.93 -8.73
CA GLY A 27 -11.89 44.09 -8.02
C GLY A 27 -10.49 43.86 -7.46
N VAL A 28 -9.79 42.81 -7.92
CA VAL A 28 -8.38 42.55 -7.61
C VAL A 28 -7.51 43.50 -8.44
N SER A 29 -6.45 44.07 -7.85
CA SER A 29 -5.57 44.99 -8.55
C SER A 29 -4.81 44.29 -9.70
N GLU A 30 -4.45 45.07 -10.69
CA GLU A 30 -3.73 44.58 -11.89
C GLU A 30 -2.38 43.96 -11.51
N GLU A 31 -1.70 44.52 -10.51
CA GLU A 31 -0.44 44.03 -9.94
C GLU A 31 -0.62 42.62 -9.28
N GLN A 32 -1.69 42.44 -8.52
CA GLN A 32 -2.01 41.15 -7.87
C GLN A 32 -2.46 40.10 -8.89
N THR A 33 -3.20 40.51 -9.91
CA THR A 33 -3.60 39.63 -11.01
C THR A 33 -2.39 39.14 -11.81
N LYS A 34 -1.44 40.04 -12.09
CA LYS A 34 -0.18 39.69 -12.76
C LYS A 34 0.66 38.76 -11.90
N ALA A 35 0.81 39.03 -10.61
CA ALA A 35 1.56 38.17 -9.68
C ALA A 35 0.96 36.74 -9.63
N PHE A 36 -0.36 36.60 -9.78
CA PHE A 36 -1.03 35.31 -9.80
C PHE A 36 -0.79 34.56 -11.13
N THR A 37 -0.83 35.25 -12.26
CA THR A 37 -0.56 34.66 -13.59
C THR A 37 0.91 34.25 -13.73
N ASP A 38 1.85 35.06 -13.22
CA ASP A 38 3.28 34.74 -13.19
C ASP A 38 3.57 33.50 -12.30
N LEU A 39 2.83 33.36 -11.20
CA LEU A 39 2.90 32.16 -10.34
C LEU A 39 2.38 30.92 -11.07
N LEU A 40 1.30 31.01 -11.84
CA LEU A 40 0.80 29.88 -12.63
C LEU A 40 1.84 29.43 -13.68
N ASP A 41 2.51 30.37 -14.35
CA ASP A 41 3.59 30.10 -15.29
C ASP A 41 4.77 29.41 -14.62
N ALA A 42 5.16 29.87 -13.43
CA ALA A 42 6.23 29.24 -12.65
C ALA A 42 5.87 27.81 -12.20
N CYS A 43 4.62 27.57 -11.81
CA CYS A 43 4.14 26.23 -11.49
C CYS A 43 4.08 25.31 -12.70
N GLU A 44 3.67 25.83 -13.86
CA GLU A 44 3.64 25.07 -15.11
C GLU A 44 5.05 24.70 -15.57
N PHE A 45 5.98 25.66 -15.53
CA PHE A 45 7.40 25.42 -15.82
C PHE A 45 8.02 24.39 -14.88
N ALA A 46 7.77 24.49 -13.56
CA ALA A 46 8.28 23.54 -12.57
C ALA A 46 7.76 22.11 -12.77
N ARG A 47 6.56 21.96 -13.35
CA ARG A 47 5.97 20.64 -13.64
C ARG A 47 6.70 19.89 -14.75
N TYR A 48 7.34 20.60 -15.68
CA TYR A 48 8.02 20.03 -16.85
C TYR A 48 9.55 20.14 -16.80
N SER A 49 10.13 20.78 -15.78
CA SER A 49 11.57 20.94 -15.61
C SER A 49 12.16 19.84 -14.72
N PRO A 50 13.14 19.05 -15.19
CA PRO A 50 13.75 17.98 -14.40
C PRO A 50 14.65 18.49 -13.25
N ASP A 51 15.04 19.77 -13.24
CA ASP A 51 16.05 20.36 -12.33
C ASP A 51 15.49 21.26 -11.22
N GLY A 52 14.20 21.21 -10.92
CA GLY A 52 13.59 22.01 -9.87
C GLY A 52 13.96 21.52 -8.46
N GLY A 53 15.15 21.89 -7.96
CA GLY A 53 15.57 21.56 -6.58
C GLY A 53 14.57 22.07 -5.52
N ASN A 54 14.54 21.41 -4.35
CA ASN A 54 13.64 21.70 -3.22
C ASN A 54 13.59 23.19 -2.80
N GLU A 55 14.63 23.95 -3.08
CA GLU A 55 14.73 25.38 -2.75
C GLU A 55 13.90 26.26 -3.69
N ALA A 56 13.87 25.92 -4.98
CA ALA A 56 13.00 26.57 -5.96
C ALA A 56 11.53 26.29 -5.68
N MET A 57 11.19 25.05 -5.31
CA MET A 57 9.83 24.64 -4.96
C MET A 57 9.34 25.34 -3.67
N ARG A 58 10.21 25.52 -2.67
CA ARG A 58 9.93 26.31 -1.48
C ARG A 58 9.67 27.78 -1.77
N SER A 59 10.50 28.38 -2.62
CA SER A 59 10.34 29.78 -3.06
C SER A 59 9.00 30.00 -3.76
N HIS A 60 8.63 29.11 -4.69
CA HIS A 60 7.34 29.18 -5.37
C HIS A 60 6.14 28.97 -4.47
N TYR A 61 6.28 28.12 -3.44
CA TYR A 61 5.24 27.88 -2.43
C TYR A 61 5.01 29.12 -1.54
N ASP A 62 6.07 29.73 -1.02
CA ASP A 62 5.97 30.94 -0.21
C ASP A 62 5.40 32.11 -1.04
N GLN A 63 5.74 32.19 -2.30
CA GLN A 63 5.18 33.14 -3.25
C GLN A 63 3.69 32.91 -3.49
N ALA A 64 3.28 31.64 -3.64
CA ALA A 64 1.88 31.25 -3.80
C ALA A 64 1.03 31.66 -2.58
N LEU A 65 1.52 31.43 -1.38
CA LEU A 65 0.83 31.83 -0.14
C LEU A 65 0.64 33.34 -0.05
N LYS A 66 1.68 34.12 -0.39
CA LYS A 66 1.62 35.59 -0.38
C LYS A 66 0.61 36.12 -1.41
N VAL A 67 0.65 35.61 -2.63
CA VAL A 67 -0.24 36.04 -3.71
C VAL A 67 -1.70 35.66 -3.41
N ILE A 68 -1.97 34.44 -2.98
CA ILE A 68 -3.33 33.99 -2.64
C ILE A 68 -3.89 34.77 -1.45
N SER A 69 -3.09 35.03 -0.40
CA SER A 69 -3.54 35.81 0.74
C SER A 69 -3.83 37.27 0.40
N SER A 70 -3.06 37.86 -0.53
CA SER A 70 -3.28 39.21 -1.01
C SER A 70 -4.56 39.35 -1.84
N ILE A 71 -4.86 38.36 -2.65
CA ILE A 71 -6.10 38.28 -3.46
C ILE A 71 -7.32 38.09 -2.55
N ASP A 72 -7.23 37.22 -1.53
CA ASP A 72 -8.32 36.98 -0.59
C ASP A 72 -8.66 38.23 0.24
N SER A 73 -7.68 39.06 0.53
CA SER A 73 -7.89 40.34 1.19
C SER A 73 -8.49 41.40 0.28
N GLY A 74 -8.28 41.32 -1.03
CA GLY A 74 -8.80 42.23 -2.06
C GLY A 74 -10.25 41.96 -2.48
N LEU A 75 -10.67 40.69 -2.44
CA LEU A 75 -12.04 40.28 -2.78
C LEU A 75 -13.01 40.66 -1.63
N LYS A 76 -13.84 41.65 -1.85
CA LYS A 76 -14.91 42.06 -0.93
C LYS A 76 -16.04 41.04 -0.93
N THR A 77 -15.96 39.99 -0.10
CA THR A 77 -17.09 39.06 0.11
C THR A 77 -17.22 38.64 1.57
N GLY A 78 -18.50 38.56 2.01
CA GLY A 78 -19.02 38.34 3.34
C GLY A 78 -18.28 37.33 4.20
N GLY A 79 -17.54 37.86 5.15
CA GLY A 79 -16.68 37.06 6.00
C GLY A 79 -17.37 36.46 7.20
N LYS A 80 -17.60 35.15 7.16
CA LYS A 80 -17.61 34.31 8.39
C LYS A 80 -17.25 32.85 8.09
N SER A 81 -17.42 32.39 6.84
CA SER A 81 -17.10 31.02 6.43
C SER A 81 -15.60 30.83 6.10
N LEU A 82 -14.93 31.89 5.65
CA LEU A 82 -13.54 31.84 5.15
C LEU A 82 -12.47 31.65 6.24
N ARG A 83 -12.67 32.17 7.45
CA ARG A 83 -11.70 31.94 8.55
C ARG A 83 -11.59 30.46 8.92
N LYS A 84 -12.71 29.72 8.89
CA LYS A 84 -12.69 28.28 9.16
C LYS A 84 -12.03 27.48 8.03
N ALA A 85 -12.25 27.86 6.78
CA ALA A 85 -11.61 27.22 5.62
C ALA A 85 -10.11 27.47 5.57
N ALA A 86 -9.65 28.71 5.82
CA ALA A 86 -8.23 29.05 5.91
C ALA A 86 -7.52 28.31 7.05
N THR A 87 -8.18 28.11 8.20
CA THR A 87 -7.62 27.36 9.33
C THR A 87 -7.52 25.85 8.99
N ILE A 88 -8.51 25.29 8.31
CA ILE A 88 -8.49 23.88 7.87
C ILE A 88 -7.41 23.67 6.80
N VAL A 89 -7.28 24.58 5.85
CA VAL A 89 -6.23 24.52 4.81
C VAL A 89 -4.83 24.67 5.43
N ALA A 90 -4.65 25.59 6.39
CA ALA A 90 -3.39 25.74 7.14
C ALA A 90 -3.05 24.48 7.97
N LEU A 91 -4.07 23.82 8.54
CA LEU A 91 -3.88 22.58 9.31
C LEU A 91 -3.55 21.39 8.40
N LEU A 92 -4.17 21.29 7.22
CA LEU A 92 -3.85 20.27 6.22
C LEU A 92 -2.45 20.48 5.61
N ILE A 93 -2.04 21.73 5.44
CA ILE A 93 -0.70 22.10 4.97
C ILE A 93 0.36 21.78 6.02
N SER A 94 0.10 22.02 7.31
CA SER A 94 1.05 21.70 8.39
C SER A 94 1.26 20.19 8.55
N VAL A 95 0.23 19.37 8.35
CA VAL A 95 0.32 17.91 8.32
C VAL A 95 1.10 17.44 7.09
N GLY A 96 0.85 18.03 5.92
CA GLY A 96 1.62 17.73 4.68
C GLY A 96 3.11 18.11 4.78
N PHE A 97 3.44 19.14 5.55
CA PHE A 97 4.82 19.61 5.72
C PHE A 97 5.66 18.68 6.63
N SER A 98 5.04 18.10 7.65
CA SER A 98 5.70 17.10 8.52
C SER A 98 6.02 15.79 7.75
N MET A 99 5.18 15.42 6.78
CA MET A 99 5.41 14.24 5.95
C MET A 99 6.57 14.42 4.94
N ASN A 100 6.82 15.66 4.47
CA ASN A 100 7.87 15.89 3.45
C ASN A 100 9.31 15.81 4.00
N ILE A 101 9.54 16.14 5.28
CA ILE A 101 10.88 16.06 5.88
C ILE A 101 11.25 14.57 6.07
N GLN A 102 10.31 13.77 6.51
CA GLN A 102 10.51 12.33 6.71
C GLN A 102 10.67 11.57 5.36
N ALA A 103 9.97 11.99 4.32
CA ALA A 103 10.08 11.41 2.99
C ALA A 103 11.49 11.56 2.38
N LYS A 104 12.14 12.70 2.61
CA LYS A 104 13.51 12.95 2.07
C LYS A 104 14.57 12.04 2.69
N ASP A 105 14.47 11.76 3.98
CA ASP A 105 15.38 10.82 4.65
C ASP A 105 15.17 9.39 4.15
N LEU A 106 13.92 9.00 3.91
CA LEU A 106 13.57 7.68 3.40
C LEU A 106 14.05 7.46 1.96
N ASP A 107 13.94 8.46 1.08
CA ASP A 107 14.46 8.39 -0.29
C ASP A 107 15.99 8.27 -0.31
N SER A 108 16.69 8.94 0.62
CA SER A 108 18.13 8.82 0.75
C SER A 108 18.54 7.43 1.22
N LEU A 109 17.84 6.85 2.19
CA LEU A 109 18.04 5.49 2.67
C LEU A 109 17.76 4.45 1.57
N TRP A 110 16.70 4.65 0.80
CA TRP A 110 16.38 3.79 -0.34
C TRP A 110 17.51 3.79 -1.36
N THR A 111 17.95 4.97 -1.79
CA THR A 111 19.03 5.12 -2.77
C THR A 111 20.35 4.57 -2.26
N SER A 112 20.67 4.80 -0.99
CA SER A 112 21.86 4.22 -0.33
C SER A 112 21.82 2.70 -0.33
N GLY A 113 20.67 2.10 -0.03
CA GLY A 113 20.47 0.65 -0.07
C GLY A 113 20.68 0.08 -1.48
N VAL A 114 20.11 0.73 -2.51
CA VAL A 114 20.28 0.33 -3.91
C VAL A 114 21.76 0.41 -4.33
N GLN A 115 22.44 1.50 -3.96
CA GLN A 115 23.85 1.67 -4.27
C GLN A 115 24.71 0.62 -3.55
N ALA A 116 24.49 0.39 -2.27
CA ALA A 116 25.18 -0.62 -1.48
C ALA A 116 24.99 -2.03 -2.06
N TYR A 117 23.76 -2.36 -2.47
CA TYR A 117 23.46 -3.65 -3.11
C TYR A 117 24.20 -3.81 -4.44
N THR A 118 24.23 -2.77 -5.26
CA THR A 118 24.92 -2.76 -6.56
C THR A 118 26.44 -2.90 -6.40
N ASP A 119 26.99 -2.30 -5.34
CA ASP A 119 28.41 -2.39 -4.99
C ASP A 119 28.79 -3.74 -4.33
N GLY A 120 27.84 -4.63 -4.10
CA GLY A 120 28.06 -5.92 -3.44
C GLY A 120 28.13 -5.84 -1.90
N ARG A 121 27.86 -4.67 -1.30
CA ARG A 121 27.81 -4.45 0.15
C ARG A 121 26.42 -4.79 0.69
N PHE A 122 26.11 -6.10 0.69
CA PHE A 122 24.76 -6.59 0.98
C PHE A 122 24.32 -6.35 2.42
N ALA A 123 25.25 -6.31 3.39
CA ALA A 123 24.95 -5.97 4.77
C ALA A 123 24.47 -4.51 4.88
N ASP A 124 25.23 -3.57 4.29
CA ASP A 124 24.85 -2.14 4.30
C ASP A 124 23.50 -1.93 3.61
N ALA A 125 23.21 -2.69 2.54
CA ALA A 125 21.94 -2.62 1.84
C ALA A 125 20.78 -3.10 2.72
N SER A 126 20.94 -4.25 3.41
CA SER A 126 19.91 -4.75 4.33
C SER A 126 19.65 -3.78 5.48
N ASP A 127 20.70 -3.18 6.06
CA ASP A 127 20.60 -2.24 7.17
C ASP A 127 19.88 -0.96 6.75
N ALA A 128 20.22 -0.39 5.59
CA ALA A 128 19.56 0.78 5.05
C ALA A 128 18.07 0.55 4.81
N TRP A 129 17.69 -0.57 4.19
CA TRP A 129 16.29 -0.89 3.93
C TRP A 129 15.52 -1.31 5.19
N THR A 130 16.16 -1.97 6.16
CA THR A 130 15.55 -2.28 7.46
C THR A 130 15.26 -1.00 8.24
N SER A 131 16.13 0.02 8.16
CA SER A 131 15.88 1.34 8.75
C SER A 131 14.61 2.01 8.17
N ILE A 132 14.31 1.78 6.88
CA ILE A 132 13.04 2.23 6.27
C ILE A 132 11.86 1.47 6.88
N GLU A 133 11.97 0.14 7.06
CA GLU A 133 10.93 -0.67 7.70
C GLU A 133 10.68 -0.20 9.14
N GLU A 134 11.73 0.03 9.93
CA GLU A 134 11.67 0.51 11.32
C GLU A 134 11.03 1.90 11.43
N SER A 135 11.12 2.74 10.40
CA SER A 135 10.38 4.01 10.32
C SER A 135 8.87 3.84 10.12
N GLY A 136 8.39 2.60 10.02
CA GLY A 136 6.99 2.26 9.82
C GLY A 136 6.55 2.13 8.36
N GLN A 137 7.45 2.30 7.40
CA GLN A 137 7.14 2.13 5.98
C GLN A 137 7.19 0.64 5.60
N LYS A 138 6.13 0.18 4.95
CA LYS A 138 6.00 -1.22 4.52
C LYS A 138 5.56 -1.28 3.07
N SER A 139 6.33 -1.96 2.22
CA SER A 139 5.95 -2.24 0.85
C SER A 139 6.47 -3.59 0.39
N ALA A 140 5.79 -4.21 -0.58
CA ALA A 140 6.23 -5.49 -1.13
C ALA A 140 7.63 -5.39 -1.75
N THR A 141 7.95 -4.28 -2.43
CA THR A 141 9.27 -4.02 -3.01
C THR A 141 10.36 -3.84 -1.95
N LEU A 142 10.04 -3.18 -0.82
CA LEU A 142 10.99 -3.02 0.29
C LEU A 142 11.36 -4.38 0.86
N TYR A 143 10.39 -5.19 1.23
CA TYR A 143 10.62 -6.54 1.74
C TYR A 143 11.33 -7.45 0.73
N TYR A 144 10.98 -7.36 -0.54
CA TYR A 144 11.68 -8.10 -1.60
C TYR A 144 13.18 -7.75 -1.64
N ASN A 145 13.53 -6.47 -1.57
CA ASN A 145 14.91 -6.02 -1.60
C ASN A 145 15.67 -6.42 -0.32
N ILE A 146 15.06 -6.30 0.86
CA ILE A 146 15.62 -6.81 2.11
C ILE A 146 15.89 -8.32 2.00
N GLY A 147 14.92 -9.08 1.50
CA GLY A 147 15.05 -10.52 1.25
C GLY A 147 16.21 -10.85 0.32
N ASN A 148 16.39 -10.10 -0.78
CA ASN A 148 17.51 -10.26 -1.70
C ASN A 148 18.85 -9.99 -1.03
N ALA A 149 18.94 -8.95 -0.19
CA ALA A 149 20.17 -8.63 0.53
C ALA A 149 20.53 -9.73 1.54
N TRP A 150 19.57 -10.26 2.29
CA TRP A 150 19.79 -11.39 3.20
C TRP A 150 20.16 -12.67 2.46
N PHE A 151 19.52 -12.95 1.33
CA PHE A 151 19.87 -14.09 0.48
C PHE A 151 21.34 -14.03 0.01
N LYS A 152 21.81 -12.85 -0.44
CA LYS A 152 23.20 -12.63 -0.86
C LYS A 152 24.22 -12.78 0.28
N GLN A 153 23.78 -12.56 1.52
CA GLN A 153 24.57 -12.79 2.74
C GLN A 153 24.55 -14.26 3.20
N GLY A 154 23.77 -15.12 2.54
CA GLY A 154 23.58 -16.52 2.93
C GLY A 154 22.65 -16.74 4.11
N ASN A 155 21.96 -15.68 4.58
CA ASN A 155 20.98 -15.78 5.66
C ASN A 155 19.60 -16.13 5.08
N TYR A 156 19.39 -17.41 4.82
CA TYR A 156 18.16 -17.91 4.18
C TYR A 156 16.90 -17.73 5.02
N PRO A 157 16.91 -17.91 6.36
CA PRO A 157 15.69 -17.68 7.17
C PRO A 157 15.18 -16.25 7.07
N LYS A 158 16.06 -15.25 7.18
CA LYS A 158 15.70 -13.84 7.01
C LYS A 158 15.27 -13.51 5.58
N ALA A 159 15.87 -14.13 4.58
CA ALA A 159 15.44 -13.96 3.20
C ALA A 159 14.02 -14.49 2.99
N ILE A 160 13.73 -15.71 3.47
CA ILE A 160 12.39 -16.32 3.41
C ILE A 160 11.37 -15.46 4.13
N LEU A 161 11.65 -15.00 5.35
CA LEU A 161 10.79 -14.12 6.11
C LEU A 161 10.37 -12.88 5.29
N ASN A 162 11.35 -12.23 4.67
CA ASN A 162 11.09 -11.00 3.93
C ASN A 162 10.36 -11.25 2.59
N TYR A 163 10.66 -12.34 1.88
CA TYR A 163 9.87 -12.72 0.71
C TYR A 163 8.41 -13.07 1.06
N GLU A 164 8.18 -13.75 2.19
CA GLU A 164 6.84 -14.03 2.69
C GLU A 164 6.09 -12.73 3.07
N ARG A 165 6.77 -11.77 3.72
CA ARG A 165 6.23 -10.43 4.00
C ARG A 165 5.88 -9.67 2.71
N ALA A 166 6.75 -9.75 1.68
CA ALA A 166 6.48 -9.16 0.38
C ALA A 166 5.23 -9.76 -0.27
N LEU A 167 5.11 -11.09 -0.29
CA LEU A 167 3.96 -11.81 -0.85
C LEU A 167 2.67 -11.64 -0.04
N ARG A 168 2.77 -11.36 1.25
CA ARG A 168 1.62 -11.01 2.08
C ARG A 168 1.03 -9.65 1.68
N LEU A 169 1.87 -8.67 1.34
CA LEU A 169 1.43 -7.35 0.87
C LEU A 169 1.00 -7.38 -0.60
N ASP A 170 1.73 -8.09 -1.45
CA ASP A 170 1.40 -8.28 -2.86
C ASP A 170 1.53 -9.76 -3.26
N PRO A 171 0.43 -10.51 -3.19
CA PRO A 171 0.42 -11.92 -3.60
C PRO A 171 0.72 -12.16 -5.08
N SER A 172 0.64 -11.14 -5.92
CA SER A 172 0.93 -11.23 -7.36
C SER A 172 2.40 -11.00 -7.71
N TYR A 173 3.25 -10.68 -6.72
CA TYR A 173 4.67 -10.36 -6.94
C TYR A 173 5.46 -11.61 -7.36
N SER A 174 5.59 -11.82 -8.67
CA SER A 174 6.21 -13.00 -9.28
C SER A 174 7.66 -13.22 -8.85
N ASP A 175 8.46 -12.14 -8.78
CA ASP A 175 9.89 -12.23 -8.48
C ASP A 175 10.13 -12.62 -7.02
N ALA A 176 9.32 -12.11 -6.09
CA ALA A 176 9.37 -12.52 -4.69
C ALA A 176 9.01 -13.99 -4.53
N ARG A 177 8.00 -14.46 -5.27
CA ARG A 177 7.61 -15.88 -5.27
C ARG A 177 8.71 -16.78 -5.82
N TYR A 178 9.30 -16.40 -6.95
CA TYR A 178 10.40 -17.15 -7.55
C TYR A 178 11.60 -17.24 -6.59
N ASN A 179 12.00 -16.12 -6.00
CA ASN A 179 13.11 -16.08 -5.06
C ASN A 179 12.83 -16.85 -3.76
N LEU A 180 11.59 -16.82 -3.27
CA LEU A 180 11.15 -17.65 -2.14
C LEU A 180 11.26 -19.14 -2.46
N GLU A 181 10.72 -19.58 -3.60
CA GLU A 181 10.80 -20.97 -4.04
C GLU A 181 12.25 -21.41 -4.22
N PHE A 182 13.08 -20.55 -4.81
CA PHE A 182 14.52 -20.82 -4.96
C PHE A 182 15.22 -20.92 -3.60
N THR A 183 14.94 -19.99 -2.66
CA THR A 183 15.56 -19.98 -1.32
C THR A 183 15.15 -21.19 -0.50
N ASN A 184 13.92 -21.67 -0.65
CA ASN A 184 13.44 -22.89 0.01
C ASN A 184 14.23 -24.16 -0.35
N ASN A 185 15.00 -24.15 -1.44
CA ASN A 185 15.90 -25.27 -1.75
C ASN A 185 17.08 -25.40 -0.77
N PHE A 186 17.43 -24.30 -0.09
CA PHE A 186 18.51 -24.26 0.91
C PHE A 186 18.04 -24.59 2.33
N VAL A 187 16.71 -24.66 2.56
CA VAL A 187 16.17 -25.07 3.86
C VAL A 187 16.30 -26.60 4.04
N GLN A 188 16.68 -27.00 5.25
CA GLN A 188 16.91 -28.40 5.57
C GLN A 188 15.60 -29.21 5.60
N ASP A 189 14.55 -28.64 6.19
CA ASP A 189 13.26 -29.33 6.34
C ASP A 189 12.44 -29.31 5.05
N LYS A 190 12.25 -30.48 4.46
CA LYS A 190 11.39 -30.66 3.28
C LYS A 190 10.03 -31.18 3.75
N ILE A 191 9.11 -30.27 4.02
CA ILE A 191 7.79 -30.57 4.56
C ILE A 191 6.76 -30.51 3.44
N GLU A 192 6.19 -31.66 3.11
CA GLU A 192 5.11 -31.73 2.10
C GLU A 192 3.78 -31.34 2.75
N PRO A 193 3.07 -30.34 2.19
CA PRO A 193 1.79 -29.92 2.74
C PRO A 193 0.72 -31.00 2.55
N VAL A 194 -0.18 -31.12 3.56
CA VAL A 194 -1.37 -31.95 3.44
C VAL A 194 -2.20 -31.49 2.24
N PRO A 195 -2.65 -32.40 1.35
CA PRO A 195 -3.46 -32.05 0.20
C PRO A 195 -4.74 -31.31 0.61
N GLU A 196 -4.93 -30.12 0.09
CA GLU A 196 -6.17 -29.35 0.30
C GLU A 196 -7.28 -29.84 -0.64
N PHE A 197 -8.54 -29.61 -0.22
CA PHE A 197 -9.69 -29.86 -1.06
C PHE A 197 -9.59 -29.07 -2.38
N ILE A 198 -9.73 -29.75 -3.53
CA ILE A 198 -9.47 -29.20 -4.86
C ILE A 198 -10.17 -27.86 -5.11
N LEU A 199 -11.45 -27.75 -4.72
CA LEU A 199 -12.23 -26.52 -4.93
C LEU A 199 -11.66 -25.34 -4.13
N LYS A 200 -11.18 -25.59 -2.90
CA LYS A 200 -10.52 -24.57 -2.05
C LYS A 200 -9.19 -24.13 -2.68
N SER A 201 -8.41 -25.08 -3.19
CA SER A 201 -7.15 -24.82 -3.89
C SER A 201 -7.36 -23.96 -5.14
N VAL A 202 -8.36 -24.29 -5.98
CA VAL A 202 -8.71 -23.51 -7.16
C VAL A 202 -9.18 -22.11 -6.79
N ALA A 203 -10.10 -21.97 -5.81
CA ALA A 203 -10.58 -20.68 -5.35
C ALA A 203 -9.43 -19.80 -4.82
N ARG A 204 -8.50 -20.42 -4.08
CA ARG A 204 -7.29 -19.74 -3.60
C ARG A 204 -6.42 -19.26 -4.76
N LYS A 205 -6.13 -20.14 -5.74
CA LYS A 205 -5.34 -19.75 -6.91
C LYS A 205 -5.94 -18.59 -7.68
N VAL A 206 -7.26 -18.59 -7.90
CA VAL A 206 -7.96 -17.48 -8.56
C VAL A 206 -7.91 -16.22 -7.72
N CYS A 207 -8.17 -16.33 -6.42
CA CYS A 207 -8.12 -15.20 -5.48
C CYS A 207 -6.74 -14.51 -5.52
N TYR A 208 -5.66 -15.28 -5.51
CA TYR A 208 -4.28 -14.76 -5.46
C TYR A 208 -3.65 -14.48 -6.83
N MET A 209 -4.42 -14.54 -7.94
CA MET A 209 -3.96 -14.07 -9.26
C MET A 209 -3.74 -12.56 -9.32
N MET A 210 -4.48 -11.81 -8.50
CA MET A 210 -4.41 -10.35 -8.43
C MET A 210 -4.41 -9.90 -6.97
N GLY A 211 -3.90 -8.69 -6.70
CA GLY A 211 -3.94 -8.10 -5.36
C GLY A 211 -5.35 -7.68 -4.92
N SER A 212 -5.57 -7.53 -3.61
CA SER A 212 -6.89 -7.18 -3.05
C SER A 212 -7.45 -5.87 -3.60
N ASN A 213 -6.59 -4.88 -3.90
CA ASN A 213 -6.99 -3.61 -4.49
C ASN A 213 -7.54 -3.79 -5.92
N ALA A 214 -6.95 -4.69 -6.72
CA ALA A 214 -7.44 -4.99 -8.06
C ALA A 214 -8.84 -5.64 -8.00
N TRP A 215 -9.05 -6.59 -7.08
CA TRP A 215 -10.37 -7.16 -6.83
C TRP A 215 -11.40 -6.13 -6.37
N ALA A 216 -11.00 -5.16 -5.53
CA ALA A 216 -11.88 -4.05 -5.11
C ALA A 216 -12.27 -3.16 -6.30
N VAL A 217 -11.35 -2.86 -7.22
CA VAL A 217 -11.67 -2.11 -8.43
C VAL A 217 -12.63 -2.90 -9.34
N ILE A 218 -12.37 -4.20 -9.54
CA ILE A 218 -13.26 -5.08 -10.32
C ILE A 218 -14.66 -5.11 -9.70
N PHE A 219 -14.76 -5.22 -8.37
CA PHE A 219 -16.04 -5.13 -7.64
C PHE A 219 -16.78 -3.84 -7.98
N LEU A 220 -16.12 -2.67 -7.88
CA LEU A 220 -16.75 -1.38 -8.14
C LEU A 220 -17.22 -1.24 -9.59
N VAL A 221 -16.43 -1.70 -10.56
CA VAL A 221 -16.79 -1.68 -11.98
C VAL A 221 -17.99 -2.59 -12.25
N LEU A 222 -17.99 -3.82 -11.74
CA LEU A 222 -19.10 -4.76 -11.91
C LEU A 222 -20.37 -4.27 -11.21
N LEU A 223 -20.24 -3.65 -10.04
CA LEU A 223 -21.38 -3.05 -9.32
C LEU A 223 -21.97 -1.88 -10.11
N ALA A 224 -21.15 -0.99 -10.65
CA ALA A 224 -21.62 0.10 -11.49
C ALA A 224 -22.35 -0.41 -12.74
N ALA A 225 -21.79 -1.44 -13.39
CA ALA A 225 -22.44 -2.08 -14.53
C ALA A 225 -23.75 -2.76 -14.15
N ALA A 226 -23.84 -3.41 -12.99
CA ALA A 226 -25.07 -4.01 -12.48
C ALA A 226 -26.15 -2.94 -12.22
N LEU A 227 -25.77 -1.79 -11.65
CA LEU A 227 -26.69 -0.65 -11.45
C LEU A 227 -27.18 -0.08 -12.78
N MET A 228 -26.31 0.05 -13.80
CA MET A 228 -26.72 0.47 -15.15
C MET A 228 -27.71 -0.52 -15.78
N MET A 229 -27.49 -1.82 -15.61
CA MET A 229 -28.44 -2.84 -16.07
C MET A 229 -29.75 -2.80 -15.29
N GLY A 230 -29.73 -2.48 -13.99
CA GLY A 230 -30.92 -2.22 -13.19
C GLY A 230 -31.72 -1.01 -13.69
N LEU A 231 -31.05 0.08 -14.06
CA LEU A 231 -31.70 1.22 -14.72
C LEU A 231 -32.31 0.84 -16.08
N LEU A 232 -31.60 0.03 -16.88
CA LEU A 232 -32.14 -0.50 -18.15
C LEU A 232 -33.38 -1.37 -17.92
N PHE A 233 -33.43 -2.16 -16.85
CA PHE A 233 -34.62 -2.92 -16.44
C PHE A 233 -35.78 -2.00 -16.07
N LEU A 234 -35.54 -0.94 -15.30
CA LEU A 234 -36.60 -0.02 -14.83
C LEU A 234 -37.10 0.89 -15.96
N LEU A 235 -36.20 1.47 -16.74
CA LEU A 235 -36.49 2.51 -17.74
C LEU A 235 -36.62 1.95 -19.16
N GLY A 236 -36.36 0.67 -19.39
CA GLY A 236 -36.39 0.06 -20.71
C GLY A 236 -37.76 0.12 -21.37
N SER A 237 -37.82 0.63 -22.60
CA SER A 237 -39.07 0.82 -23.38
C SER A 237 -39.63 -0.49 -23.97
N SER A 238 -38.83 -1.56 -24.08
CA SER A 238 -39.25 -2.84 -24.63
C SER A 238 -39.04 -3.99 -23.66
N THR A 239 -39.85 -5.05 -23.78
CA THR A 239 -39.78 -6.25 -22.96
C THR A 239 -38.42 -6.92 -23.07
N GLY A 240 -37.79 -6.92 -24.27
CA GLY A 240 -36.45 -7.48 -24.49
C GLY A 240 -35.38 -6.76 -23.70
N LYS A 241 -35.38 -5.41 -23.71
CA LYS A 241 -34.43 -4.59 -22.94
C LYS A 241 -34.58 -4.82 -21.44
N ARG A 242 -35.80 -4.90 -20.93
CA ARG A 242 -36.08 -5.17 -19.52
C ARG A 242 -35.62 -6.55 -19.09
N ARG A 243 -35.85 -7.60 -19.90
CA ARG A 243 -35.33 -8.94 -19.62
C ARG A 243 -33.83 -8.98 -19.61
N ALA A 244 -33.17 -8.37 -20.61
CA ALA A 244 -31.71 -8.28 -20.65
C ALA A 244 -31.17 -7.54 -19.42
N GLY A 245 -31.75 -6.39 -19.06
CA GLY A 245 -31.37 -5.62 -17.87
C GLY A 245 -31.47 -6.45 -16.58
N PHE A 246 -32.54 -7.24 -16.44
CA PHE A 246 -32.75 -8.09 -15.26
C PHE A 246 -31.69 -9.22 -15.16
N TYR A 247 -31.56 -10.06 -16.20
CA TYR A 247 -30.65 -11.21 -16.15
C TYR A 247 -29.18 -10.76 -16.09
N CYS A 248 -28.77 -9.79 -16.93
CA CYS A 248 -27.40 -9.26 -16.90
C CYS A 248 -27.13 -8.55 -15.56
N GLY A 249 -28.09 -7.79 -15.04
CA GLY A 249 -27.95 -7.10 -13.76
C GLY A 249 -27.71 -8.05 -12.60
N ILE A 250 -28.51 -9.13 -12.49
CA ILE A 250 -28.32 -10.16 -11.47
C ILE A 250 -26.96 -10.87 -11.63
N SER A 251 -26.60 -11.27 -12.87
CA SER A 251 -25.33 -11.95 -13.12
C SER A 251 -24.13 -11.07 -12.72
N LEU A 252 -24.16 -9.79 -13.09
CA LEU A 252 -23.11 -8.82 -12.71
C LEU A 252 -23.06 -8.58 -11.19
N LEU A 253 -24.21 -8.55 -10.53
CA LEU A 253 -24.28 -8.41 -9.08
C LEU A 253 -23.67 -9.63 -8.36
N LEU A 254 -23.94 -10.84 -8.84
CA LEU A 254 -23.33 -12.07 -8.31
C LEU A 254 -21.81 -12.07 -8.51
N LEU A 255 -21.33 -11.69 -9.71
CA LEU A 255 -19.90 -11.57 -9.99
C LEU A 255 -19.24 -10.50 -9.13
N SER A 256 -19.91 -9.37 -8.89
CA SER A 256 -19.40 -8.31 -8.00
C SER A 256 -19.25 -8.80 -6.56
N THR A 257 -20.21 -9.59 -6.05
CA THR A 257 -20.11 -10.18 -4.70
C THR A 257 -18.93 -11.15 -4.58
N VAL A 258 -18.65 -11.93 -5.62
CA VAL A 258 -17.46 -12.81 -5.64
C VAL A 258 -16.17 -11.99 -5.61
N ALA A 259 -16.07 -10.93 -6.42
CA ALA A 259 -14.91 -10.04 -6.43
C ALA A 259 -14.68 -9.35 -5.07
N LEU A 260 -15.76 -8.89 -4.43
CA LEU A 260 -15.69 -8.35 -3.07
C LEU A 260 -15.20 -9.39 -2.07
N SER A 261 -15.72 -10.62 -2.15
CA SER A 261 -15.31 -11.70 -1.26
C SER A 261 -13.81 -12.01 -1.39
N PHE A 262 -13.27 -12.01 -2.59
CA PHE A 262 -11.83 -12.18 -2.82
C PHE A 262 -11.00 -11.02 -2.28
N SER A 263 -11.44 -9.78 -2.49
CA SER A 263 -10.78 -8.60 -1.93
C SER A 263 -10.73 -8.65 -0.40
N VAL A 264 -11.87 -8.95 0.25
CA VAL A 264 -11.96 -9.05 1.71
C VAL A 264 -11.13 -10.21 2.24
N TRP A 265 -11.17 -11.37 1.59
CA TRP A 265 -10.37 -12.54 1.98
C TRP A 265 -8.88 -12.22 1.99
N GLN A 266 -8.34 -11.71 0.87
CA GLN A 266 -6.93 -11.33 0.81
C GLN A 266 -6.56 -10.26 1.83
N LYS A 267 -7.42 -9.23 2.00
CA LYS A 267 -7.16 -8.20 3.00
C LYS A 267 -7.15 -8.77 4.40
N SER A 268 -8.07 -9.69 4.72
CA SER A 268 -8.05 -10.40 6.00
C SER A 268 -6.77 -11.22 6.19
N ASP A 269 -6.34 -11.95 5.16
CA ASP A 269 -5.10 -12.73 5.24
C ASP A 269 -3.85 -11.84 5.39
N SER A 270 -3.84 -10.66 4.77
CA SER A 270 -2.70 -9.74 4.85
C SER A 270 -2.47 -9.12 6.24
N VAL A 271 -3.46 -9.15 7.12
CA VAL A 271 -3.36 -8.60 8.49
C VAL A 271 -3.24 -9.70 9.57
N LYS A 272 -3.32 -10.97 9.19
CA LYS A 272 -3.12 -12.07 10.13
C LYS A 272 -1.66 -12.15 10.55
N THR A 273 -1.42 -12.45 11.82
CA THR A 273 -0.09 -12.66 12.39
C THR A 273 0.05 -14.11 12.90
N ASP A 274 -0.60 -15.02 12.18
CA ASP A 274 -0.69 -16.43 12.54
C ASP A 274 0.36 -17.32 11.87
N THR A 275 1.35 -16.73 11.19
CA THR A 275 2.45 -17.46 10.55
C THR A 275 3.80 -16.90 10.95
N ALA A 276 4.80 -17.75 11.06
CA ALA A 276 6.16 -17.38 11.44
C ALA A 276 7.20 -18.22 10.69
N ILE A 277 8.43 -17.73 10.68
CA ILE A 277 9.62 -18.47 10.20
C ILE A 277 10.49 -18.83 11.40
N VAL A 278 11.00 -20.05 11.43
CA VAL A 278 12.00 -20.50 12.43
C VAL A 278 13.32 -19.81 12.11
N MET A 279 13.89 -19.15 13.14
CA MET A 279 15.14 -18.39 13.02
C MET A 279 16.34 -19.11 13.65
N SER A 280 16.08 -19.95 14.66
CA SER A 280 17.11 -20.72 15.33
C SER A 280 17.60 -21.87 14.43
N PRO A 281 18.91 -22.14 14.35
CA PRO A 281 19.46 -23.23 13.53
C PRO A 281 18.82 -24.58 13.78
N VAL A 282 18.46 -24.86 15.07
CA VAL A 282 17.81 -26.08 15.51
C VAL A 282 16.85 -25.74 16.64
N SER A 283 15.58 -26.11 16.51
CA SER A 283 14.55 -25.89 17.52
C SER A 283 13.81 -27.19 17.84
N SER A 284 13.73 -27.53 19.14
CA SER A 284 12.96 -28.66 19.63
C SER A 284 11.50 -28.27 19.81
N VAL A 285 10.61 -28.96 19.13
CA VAL A 285 9.16 -28.80 19.32
C VAL A 285 8.67 -29.78 20.38
N LYS A 286 8.01 -29.25 21.42
CA LYS A 286 7.66 -29.96 22.65
C LYS A 286 6.17 -30.29 22.76
N SER A 287 5.84 -31.26 23.60
CA SER A 287 4.45 -31.69 23.82
C SER A 287 3.65 -30.71 24.69
N SER A 288 4.31 -29.86 25.47
CA SER A 288 3.67 -28.85 26.33
C SER A 288 4.57 -27.62 26.49
N PRO A 289 4.01 -26.44 26.85
CA PRO A 289 4.77 -25.20 27.03
C PRO A 289 5.57 -25.19 28.34
N SER A 290 6.61 -26.03 28.40
CA SER A 290 7.44 -26.19 29.60
C SER A 290 8.85 -26.65 29.25
N THR A 291 9.86 -26.08 29.91
CA THR A 291 11.27 -26.46 29.74
C THR A 291 11.68 -27.72 30.51
N GLY A 292 10.99 -28.06 31.62
CA GLY A 292 11.49 -29.04 32.57
C GLY A 292 10.90 -30.45 32.51
N SER A 293 9.67 -30.63 31.99
CA SER A 293 8.97 -31.90 32.02
C SER A 293 8.30 -32.31 30.70
N SER A 294 8.46 -31.52 29.64
CA SER A 294 7.86 -31.80 28.37
C SER A 294 8.72 -32.70 27.50
N LYS A 295 8.09 -33.63 26.79
CA LYS A 295 8.74 -34.51 25.83
C LYS A 295 8.97 -33.78 24.52
N ASP A 296 10.17 -33.90 23.94
CA ASP A 296 10.43 -33.45 22.56
C ASP A 296 9.66 -34.35 21.59
N LEU A 297 8.87 -33.74 20.72
CA LEU A 297 8.06 -34.43 19.71
C LEU A 297 8.84 -34.61 18.42
N PHE A 298 9.45 -33.53 17.96
CA PHE A 298 10.30 -33.49 16.77
C PHE A 298 11.20 -32.26 16.81
N VAL A 299 12.14 -32.21 15.90
CA VAL A 299 13.06 -31.08 15.70
C VAL A 299 12.77 -30.45 14.35
N ILE A 300 12.89 -29.13 14.29
CA ILE A 300 12.82 -28.34 13.06
C ILE A 300 14.01 -27.38 12.99
N HIS A 301 14.30 -26.95 11.77
CA HIS A 301 15.47 -26.11 11.48
C HIS A 301 15.05 -24.73 10.96
N GLU A 302 16.01 -23.84 10.94
CA GLU A 302 15.85 -22.47 10.43
C GLU A 302 15.28 -22.43 9.02
N GLY A 303 14.49 -21.40 8.74
CA GLY A 303 13.80 -21.22 7.44
C GLY A 303 12.48 -21.99 7.32
N THR A 304 12.17 -22.88 8.26
CA THR A 304 10.89 -23.61 8.27
C THR A 304 9.72 -22.67 8.58
N LYS A 305 8.72 -22.64 7.70
CA LYS A 305 7.46 -21.90 7.91
C LYS A 305 6.51 -22.68 8.80
N VAL A 306 5.96 -22.00 9.81
CA VAL A 306 5.01 -22.55 10.77
C VAL A 306 3.75 -21.69 10.87
N THR A 307 2.62 -22.32 11.23
CA THR A 307 1.38 -21.62 11.58
C THR A 307 1.22 -21.60 13.08
N ILE A 308 0.99 -20.44 13.68
CA ILE A 308 0.76 -20.25 15.10
C ILE A 308 -0.72 -20.55 15.38
N LEU A 309 -1.00 -21.47 16.29
CA LEU A 309 -2.34 -21.88 16.70
C LEU A 309 -2.76 -21.23 18.02
N ASP A 310 -1.80 -21.11 18.97
CA ASP A 310 -2.05 -20.61 20.31
C ASP A 310 -0.75 -20.08 20.95
N GLU A 311 -0.87 -19.30 22.02
CA GLU A 311 0.26 -18.71 22.72
C GLU A 311 0.07 -18.82 24.24
N VAL A 312 1.11 -19.29 24.95
CA VAL A 312 1.14 -19.38 26.42
C VAL A 312 2.50 -18.91 26.94
N GLY A 313 2.54 -17.71 27.50
CA GLY A 313 3.78 -17.11 28.03
C GLY A 313 4.83 -16.92 26.94
N SER A 314 5.99 -17.56 27.10
CA SER A 314 7.10 -17.54 26.10
C SER A 314 7.02 -18.67 25.07
N TRP A 315 5.89 -19.39 24.99
CA TRP A 315 5.70 -20.53 24.10
C TRP A 315 4.58 -20.27 23.09
N LYS A 316 4.79 -20.73 21.86
CA LYS A 316 3.76 -20.74 20.83
C LYS A 316 3.46 -22.17 20.40
N ASN A 317 2.16 -22.51 20.36
CA ASN A 317 1.71 -23.75 19.75
C ASN A 317 1.72 -23.58 18.23
N ILE A 318 2.47 -24.41 17.55
CA ILE A 318 2.65 -24.32 16.11
C ILE A 318 2.11 -25.54 15.39
N SER A 319 1.74 -25.34 14.11
CA SER A 319 1.43 -26.42 13.17
C SER A 319 2.34 -26.31 11.95
N LEU A 320 2.91 -27.42 11.55
CA LEU A 320 3.64 -27.56 10.29
C LEU A 320 2.67 -27.79 9.12
N ALA A 321 3.16 -27.65 7.90
CA ALA A 321 2.37 -27.88 6.69
C ALA A 321 1.88 -29.33 6.54
N ASP A 322 2.55 -30.31 7.12
CA ASP A 322 2.16 -31.72 7.17
C ASP A 322 1.17 -32.08 8.29
N GLY A 323 0.76 -31.09 9.11
CA GLY A 323 -0.21 -31.24 10.17
C GLY A 323 0.38 -31.62 11.54
N ARG A 324 1.70 -31.84 11.68
CA ARG A 324 2.35 -32.03 12.99
C ARG A 324 2.22 -30.75 13.81
N GLN A 325 1.98 -30.91 15.11
CA GLN A 325 1.77 -29.79 16.05
C GLN A 325 2.62 -29.96 17.32
N GLY A 326 2.89 -28.84 17.97
CA GLY A 326 3.58 -28.81 19.25
C GLY A 326 4.00 -27.39 19.64
N TRP A 327 4.71 -27.30 20.76
CA TRP A 327 5.10 -26.04 21.36
C TRP A 327 6.56 -25.70 21.08
N ILE A 328 6.83 -24.48 20.62
CA ILE A 328 8.16 -23.92 20.38
C ILE A 328 8.34 -22.65 21.20
N GLU A 329 9.57 -22.31 21.54
CA GLU A 329 9.87 -21.05 22.23
C GLU A 329 9.66 -19.85 21.27
N THR A 330 9.08 -18.77 21.78
CA THR A 330 8.82 -17.56 20.98
C THR A 330 10.12 -16.94 20.44
N ALA A 331 11.24 -17.11 21.17
CA ALA A 331 12.56 -16.61 20.75
C ALA A 331 13.11 -17.30 19.50
N ASP A 332 12.64 -18.51 19.18
CA ASP A 332 13.11 -19.30 18.03
C ASP A 332 12.43 -18.93 16.71
N ILE A 333 11.37 -18.13 16.75
CA ILE A 333 10.56 -17.82 15.56
C ILE A 333 10.37 -16.32 15.40
N GLU A 334 10.22 -15.88 14.17
CA GLU A 334 9.86 -14.50 13.82
C GLU A 334 8.57 -14.47 13.00
N ILE A 335 7.62 -13.62 13.44
CA ILE A 335 6.30 -13.47 12.80
C ILE A 335 6.46 -12.77 11.44
N ILE A 336 5.75 -13.32 10.46
CA ILE A 336 5.77 -12.78 9.09
C ILE A 336 4.99 -11.47 9.05
#